data_a3ec55de5e97155d3aeccc14084ecc0d
#
_entry.id   a3ec55de5e97155d3aeccc14084ecc0d
#
_cell.length_a   1.000
_cell.length_b   1.000
_cell.length_c   1.000
_cell.angle_alpha   90.00
_cell.angle_beta   90.00
_cell.angle_gamma   90.00
#
_symmetry.space_group_name_H-M   'P 1'
#
loop_
_entity.id
_entity.type
_entity.pdbx_description
1 polymer ?
#
loop_
_entity_poly.entity_id
_entity_poly.type
_entity_poly.pdbx_seq_one_letter_code
_entity_poly.pdbx_strand_id
1 'polypeptide(L)'
;MKIKNVVVIGSGTMGSGIAAHLCNANIPVTLLDLKTEISQNARERIHKSRPPLLIDKTKIDNIKVGNISDDFDVVKNADWIVEAVVERIDIKHQIYDKIFESRKDGAIVSSNTSSIPIKVLSQNLNKDQKKDFCITHFFLSLIHISEPTRPVMI
;
A
#
# COMPACT_ATOMS: atom_id res chain seq x y z
N MET A 1 14.40 -9.55 -8.07
CA MET A 1 13.23 -8.92 -8.72
C MET A 1 13.31 -7.41 -8.56
N LYS A 2 13.06 -6.63 -9.62
CA LYS A 2 13.03 -5.16 -9.54
C LYS A 2 11.57 -4.70 -9.46
N ILE A 3 11.21 -3.99 -8.39
CA ILE A 3 9.88 -3.42 -8.22
C ILE A 3 9.78 -2.13 -9.04
N LYS A 4 8.86 -2.10 -10.00
CA LYS A 4 8.64 -0.97 -10.91
C LYS A 4 7.28 -0.32 -10.71
N ASN A 5 6.27 -1.10 -10.30
CA ASN A 5 4.89 -0.63 -10.10
C ASN A 5 4.34 -1.20 -8.80
N VAL A 6 3.77 -0.34 -7.99
CA VAL A 6 3.12 -0.73 -6.73
C VAL A 6 1.66 -0.27 -6.73
N VAL A 7 0.79 -1.12 -6.23
CA VAL A 7 -0.61 -0.77 -5.94
C VAL A 7 -0.79 -0.77 -4.42
N VAL A 8 -1.31 0.31 -3.88
CA VAL A 8 -1.69 0.43 -2.46
C VAL A 8 -3.21 0.42 -2.39
N ILE A 9 -3.77 -0.50 -1.65
CA ILE A 9 -5.22 -0.64 -1.44
C ILE A 9 -5.57 -0.17 -0.04
N GLY A 10 -6.37 0.87 0.04
CA GLY A 10 -6.66 1.63 1.25
C GLY A 10 -5.89 2.94 1.30
N SER A 11 -6.61 4.05 1.32
CA SER A 11 -6.03 5.40 1.23
C SER A 11 -6.20 6.19 2.53
N GLY A 12 -6.31 5.52 3.65
CA GLY A 12 -6.24 6.13 4.97
C GLY A 12 -4.85 6.70 5.28
N THR A 13 -4.60 7.04 6.54
CA THR A 13 -3.33 7.63 6.97
C THR A 13 -2.13 6.75 6.59
N MET A 14 -2.22 5.43 6.83
CA MET A 14 -1.12 4.52 6.52
C MET A 14 -0.94 4.32 5.02
N GLY A 15 -2.01 4.03 4.29
CA GLY A 15 -1.93 3.85 2.83
C GLY A 15 -1.42 5.09 2.10
N SER A 16 -1.87 6.27 2.51
CA SER A 16 -1.37 7.55 1.98
C SER A 16 0.11 7.77 2.29
N GLY A 17 0.55 7.47 3.51
CA GLY A 17 1.95 7.57 3.91
C GLY A 17 2.85 6.61 3.14
N ILE A 18 2.41 5.37 2.94
CA ILE A 18 3.12 4.37 2.13
C ILE A 18 3.26 4.83 0.68
N ALA A 19 2.15 5.32 0.08
CA ALA A 19 2.17 5.83 -1.28
C ALA A 19 3.15 7.01 -1.44
N ALA A 20 3.15 7.95 -0.50
CA ALA A 20 4.09 9.06 -0.49
C ALA A 20 5.55 8.60 -0.36
N HIS A 21 5.82 7.64 0.52
CA HIS A 21 7.15 7.08 0.73
C HIS A 21 7.69 6.41 -0.54
N LEU A 22 6.87 5.60 -1.20
CA LEU A 22 7.23 4.95 -2.46
C LEU A 22 7.45 5.98 -3.59
N CYS A 23 6.62 7.00 -3.64
CA CYS A 23 6.76 8.12 -4.58
C CYS A 23 8.11 8.85 -4.37
N ASN A 24 8.52 9.09 -3.13
CA ASN A 24 9.83 9.67 -2.80
C ASN A 24 10.99 8.80 -3.30
N ALA A 25 10.79 7.47 -3.33
CA ALA A 25 11.76 6.52 -3.89
C ALA A 25 11.70 6.40 -5.43
N ASN A 26 10.95 7.27 -6.11
CA ASN A 26 10.72 7.25 -7.55
C ASN A 26 10.03 5.97 -8.07
N ILE A 27 9.21 5.36 -7.24
CA ILE A 27 8.41 4.19 -7.62
C ILE A 27 6.99 4.66 -7.93
N PRO A 28 6.47 4.43 -9.15
CA PRO A 28 5.09 4.73 -9.51
C PRO A 28 4.12 3.94 -8.64
N VAL A 29 3.12 4.63 -8.11
CA VAL A 29 2.12 4.06 -7.20
C VAL A 29 0.72 4.31 -7.74
N THR A 30 -0.15 3.31 -7.65
CA THR A 30 -1.59 3.49 -7.81
C THR A 30 -2.25 3.28 -6.45
N LEU A 31 -2.97 4.28 -5.98
CA LEU A 31 -3.67 4.29 -4.71
C LEU A 31 -5.16 4.04 -4.94
N LEU A 32 -5.67 2.92 -4.45
CA LEU A 32 -7.07 2.51 -4.60
C LEU A 32 -7.82 2.60 -3.26
N ASP A 33 -9.08 2.97 -3.33
CA ASP A 33 -10.01 2.91 -2.19
C ASP A 33 -11.41 2.48 -2.67
N LEU A 34 -12.39 2.50 -1.80
CA LEU A 34 -13.79 2.13 -2.13
C LEU A 34 -14.38 3.02 -3.23
N LYS A 35 -14.02 4.31 -3.23
CA LYS A 35 -14.43 5.30 -4.23
C LYS A 35 -13.23 6.12 -4.69
N THR A 36 -13.22 6.48 -5.96
CA THR A 36 -12.16 7.34 -6.54
C THR A 36 -12.03 8.68 -5.81
N GLU A 37 -13.14 9.24 -5.36
CA GLU A 37 -13.14 10.49 -4.57
C GLU A 37 -12.31 10.36 -3.29
N ILE A 38 -12.38 9.21 -2.58
CA ILE A 38 -11.63 8.96 -1.36
C ILE A 38 -10.12 8.92 -1.65
N SER A 39 -9.71 8.20 -2.68
CA SER A 39 -8.29 8.12 -3.08
C SER A 39 -7.78 9.44 -3.65
N GLN A 40 -8.62 10.19 -4.36
CA GLN A 40 -8.30 11.54 -4.84
C GLN A 40 -8.08 12.52 -3.68
N ASN A 41 -8.96 12.53 -2.70
CA ASN A 41 -8.80 13.35 -1.49
C ASN A 41 -7.53 12.98 -0.71
N ALA A 42 -7.19 11.69 -0.67
CA ALA A 42 -5.95 11.22 -0.07
C ALA A 42 -4.71 11.75 -0.81
N ARG A 43 -4.72 11.74 -2.14
CA ARG A 43 -3.66 12.30 -2.98
C ARG A 43 -3.49 13.80 -2.73
N GLU A 44 -4.59 14.54 -2.61
CA GLU A 44 -4.56 15.98 -2.27
C GLU A 44 -3.99 16.23 -0.88
N ARG A 45 -4.35 15.41 0.12
CA ARG A 45 -3.77 15.50 1.46
C ARG A 45 -2.26 15.26 1.44
N ILE A 46 -1.78 14.28 0.67
CA ILE A 46 -0.34 14.03 0.48
C ILE A 46 0.33 15.28 -0.07
N HIS A 47 -0.25 15.90 -1.10
CA HIS A 47 0.31 17.09 -1.75
C HIS A 47 0.37 18.31 -0.83
N LYS A 48 -0.64 18.48 0.02
CA LYS A 48 -0.80 19.63 0.93
C LYS A 48 -0.29 19.38 2.35
N SER A 49 0.24 18.18 2.65
CA SER A 49 0.62 17.80 4.02
C SER A 49 1.64 18.73 4.65
N ARG A 50 1.49 18.94 5.94
CA ARG A 50 2.44 19.70 6.76
C ARG A 50 2.66 18.95 8.09
N PRO A 51 3.89 18.49 8.38
CA PRO A 51 5.09 18.57 7.52
C PRO A 51 4.91 17.85 6.18
N PRO A 52 5.69 18.21 5.14
CA PRO A 52 5.56 17.62 3.81
C PRO A 52 5.83 16.12 3.83
N LEU A 53 4.93 15.34 3.22
CA LEU A 53 5.13 13.90 2.98
C LEU A 53 5.99 13.65 1.74
N LEU A 54 5.90 14.53 0.74
CA LEU A 54 6.73 14.47 -0.46
C LEU A 54 7.94 15.40 -0.30
N ILE A 55 9.12 14.85 -0.56
CA ILE A 55 10.38 15.61 -0.63
C ILE A 55 10.32 16.59 -1.80
N ASP A 56 9.79 16.14 -2.94
CA ASP A 56 9.56 16.92 -4.13
C ASP A 56 8.06 16.86 -4.50
N LYS A 57 7.35 17.96 -4.30
CA LYS A 57 5.91 18.04 -4.57
C LYS A 57 5.53 17.86 -6.03
N THR A 58 6.46 18.08 -6.96
CA THR A 58 6.21 17.88 -8.39
C THR A 58 6.02 16.39 -8.73
N LYS A 59 6.49 15.49 -7.87
CA LYS A 59 6.35 14.04 -8.06
C LYS A 59 4.94 13.51 -7.73
N ILE A 60 4.02 14.35 -7.30
CA ILE A 60 2.64 13.94 -7.00
C ILE A 60 1.97 13.20 -8.18
N ASP A 61 2.36 13.50 -9.40
CA ASP A 61 1.84 12.84 -10.61
C ASP A 61 2.26 11.37 -10.75
N ASN A 62 3.26 10.92 -9.98
CA ASN A 62 3.63 9.51 -9.86
C ASN A 62 2.66 8.72 -8.98
N ILE A 63 1.74 9.37 -8.30
CA ILE A 63 0.66 8.76 -7.54
C ILE A 63 -0.62 8.85 -8.36
N LYS A 64 -1.03 7.74 -8.97
CA LYS A 64 -2.33 7.60 -9.62
C LYS A 64 -3.37 7.18 -8.60
N VAL A 65 -4.63 7.48 -8.86
CA VAL A 65 -5.75 7.16 -7.97
C VAL A 65 -6.85 6.42 -8.73
N GLY A 66 -7.63 5.66 -8.00
CA GLY A 66 -8.76 4.93 -8.54
C GLY A 66 -9.60 4.29 -7.45
N ASN A 67 -10.52 3.42 -7.85
CA ASN A 67 -11.36 2.67 -6.93
C ASN A 67 -11.27 1.15 -7.17
N ILE A 68 -11.66 0.40 -6.14
CA ILE A 68 -11.57 -1.07 -6.14
C ILE A 68 -12.56 -1.72 -7.12
N SER A 69 -13.66 -1.04 -7.46
CA SER A 69 -14.70 -1.60 -8.32
C SER A 69 -14.34 -1.50 -9.81
N ASP A 70 -13.85 -0.35 -10.24
CA ASP A 70 -13.65 -0.04 -11.67
C ASP A 70 -12.18 -0.14 -12.11
N ASP A 71 -11.24 0.13 -11.21
CA ASP A 71 -9.82 0.30 -11.55
C ASP A 71 -8.94 -0.85 -11.05
N PHE A 72 -9.52 -1.94 -10.59
CA PHE A 72 -8.77 -3.05 -9.98
C PHE A 72 -7.82 -3.77 -10.96
N ASP A 73 -8.04 -3.62 -12.25
CA ASP A 73 -7.19 -4.19 -13.30
C ASP A 73 -5.72 -3.74 -13.23
N VAL A 74 -5.42 -2.63 -12.57
CA VAL A 74 -4.04 -2.17 -12.34
C VAL A 74 -3.21 -3.18 -11.55
N VAL A 75 -3.86 -4.03 -10.75
CA VAL A 75 -3.22 -5.12 -9.98
C VAL A 75 -2.52 -6.12 -10.89
N LYS A 76 -3.01 -6.33 -12.12
CA LYS A 76 -2.43 -7.27 -13.10
C LYS A 76 -0.99 -6.91 -13.50
N ASN A 77 -0.63 -5.63 -13.42
CA ASN A 77 0.68 -5.12 -13.81
C ASN A 77 1.57 -4.76 -12.61
N ALA A 78 1.05 -4.91 -11.40
CA ALA A 78 1.80 -4.58 -10.19
C ALA A 78 2.87 -5.64 -9.89
N ASP A 79 4.04 -5.19 -9.43
CA ASP A 79 5.08 -6.05 -8.89
C ASP A 79 4.88 -6.29 -7.40
N TRP A 80 4.23 -5.35 -6.73
CA TRP A 80 3.92 -5.40 -5.31
C TRP A 80 2.56 -4.76 -5.04
N ILE A 81 1.73 -5.44 -4.27
CA ILE A 81 0.42 -4.97 -3.84
C ILE A 81 0.43 -4.88 -2.31
N VAL A 82 0.20 -3.68 -1.80
CA VAL A 82 0.16 -3.39 -0.36
C VAL A 82 -1.29 -3.22 0.08
N GLU A 83 -1.74 -4.07 0.98
CA GLU A 83 -3.05 -3.93 1.61
C GLU A 83 -2.92 -3.08 2.89
N ALA A 84 -3.63 -1.98 2.94
CA ALA A 84 -3.69 -1.03 4.05
C ALA A 84 -5.14 -0.62 4.37
N VAL A 85 -6.07 -1.57 4.26
CA VAL A 85 -7.49 -1.35 4.58
C VAL A 85 -7.74 -1.47 6.08
N VAL A 86 -8.97 -1.22 6.51
CA VAL A 86 -9.37 -1.32 7.92
C VAL A 86 -9.01 -2.68 8.53
N GLU A 87 -8.70 -2.70 9.84
CA GLU A 87 -8.30 -3.90 10.60
C GLU A 87 -9.49 -4.85 10.86
N ARG A 88 -10.11 -5.31 9.77
CA ARG A 88 -11.19 -6.29 9.77
C ARG A 88 -10.82 -7.46 8.89
N ILE A 89 -10.74 -8.65 9.50
CA ILE A 89 -10.28 -9.86 8.82
C ILE A 89 -11.18 -10.27 7.65
N ASP A 90 -12.49 -10.10 7.77
CA ASP A 90 -13.45 -10.40 6.72
C ASP A 90 -13.22 -9.55 5.46
N ILE A 91 -12.97 -8.26 5.63
CA ILE A 91 -12.66 -7.33 4.53
C ILE A 91 -11.31 -7.67 3.91
N LYS A 92 -10.29 -7.93 4.73
CA LYS A 92 -8.96 -8.29 4.26
C LYS A 92 -8.99 -9.57 3.42
N HIS A 93 -9.71 -10.60 3.87
CA HIS A 93 -9.84 -11.85 3.10
C HIS A 93 -10.50 -11.62 1.73
N GLN A 94 -11.57 -10.82 1.67
CA GLN A 94 -12.21 -10.47 0.40
C GLN A 94 -11.24 -9.75 -0.56
N ILE A 95 -10.44 -8.84 -0.03
CA ILE A 95 -9.42 -8.12 -0.82
C ILE A 95 -8.33 -9.08 -1.31
N TYR A 96 -7.86 -10.01 -0.45
CA TYR A 96 -6.85 -11.00 -0.87
C TYR A 96 -7.38 -11.91 -1.96
N ASP A 97 -8.62 -12.38 -1.87
CA ASP A 97 -9.24 -13.19 -2.92
C ASP A 97 -9.19 -12.46 -4.27
N LYS A 98 -9.61 -11.20 -4.31
CA LYS A 98 -9.54 -10.37 -5.53
C LYS A 98 -8.11 -10.17 -6.04
N ILE A 99 -7.15 -9.91 -5.13
CA ILE A 99 -5.75 -9.70 -5.49
C ILE A 99 -5.18 -10.97 -6.14
N PHE A 100 -5.35 -12.12 -5.48
CA PHE A 100 -4.78 -13.38 -5.95
C PHE A 100 -5.44 -13.92 -7.22
N GLU A 101 -6.70 -13.55 -7.50
CA GLU A 101 -7.35 -13.83 -8.78
C GLU A 101 -6.82 -12.96 -9.93
N SER A 102 -6.37 -11.73 -9.63
CA SER A 102 -6.04 -10.72 -10.64
C SER A 102 -4.54 -10.49 -10.84
N ARG A 103 -3.72 -10.71 -9.80
CA ARG A 103 -2.29 -10.42 -9.85
C ARG A 103 -1.54 -11.27 -10.89
N LYS A 104 -0.44 -10.75 -11.41
CA LYS A 104 0.51 -11.57 -12.17
C LYS A 104 1.28 -12.52 -11.26
N ASP A 105 1.77 -13.62 -11.82
CA ASP A 105 2.60 -14.57 -11.10
C ASP A 105 3.87 -13.91 -10.54
N GLY A 106 4.20 -14.24 -9.30
CA GLY A 106 5.37 -13.72 -8.60
C GLY A 106 5.23 -12.29 -8.06
N ALA A 107 4.08 -11.62 -8.26
CA ALA A 107 3.84 -10.35 -7.60
C ALA A 107 3.71 -10.55 -6.08
N ILE A 108 4.39 -9.69 -5.33
CA ILE A 108 4.35 -9.74 -3.85
C ILE A 108 3.04 -9.14 -3.37
N VAL A 109 2.42 -9.78 -2.39
CA VAL A 109 1.25 -9.25 -1.68
C VAL A 109 1.61 -9.06 -0.22
N SER A 110 1.42 -7.88 0.32
CA SER A 110 1.71 -7.61 1.72
C SER A 110 0.56 -6.92 2.42
N SER A 111 0.38 -7.24 3.69
CA SER A 111 -0.51 -6.52 4.59
C SER A 111 0.28 -5.57 5.47
N ASN A 112 -0.27 -4.36 5.68
CA ASN A 112 0.26 -3.40 6.65
C ASN A 112 -0.40 -3.54 8.02
N THR A 113 -0.92 -4.71 8.36
CA THR A 113 -1.54 -4.95 9.67
C THR A 113 -0.56 -4.72 10.81
N SER A 114 -1.06 -4.21 11.94
CA SER A 114 -0.28 -4.07 13.17
C SER A 114 -0.62 -5.12 14.22
N SER A 115 -1.76 -5.80 14.09
CA SER A 115 -2.32 -6.63 15.16
C SER A 115 -2.77 -8.02 14.73
N ILE A 116 -3.09 -8.24 13.45
CA ILE A 116 -3.62 -9.53 12.99
C ILE A 116 -2.46 -10.46 12.62
N PRO A 117 -2.37 -11.66 13.24
CA PRO A 117 -1.31 -12.61 12.93
C PRO A 117 -1.34 -13.08 11.46
N ILE A 118 -0.17 -13.30 10.87
CA ILE A 118 -0.05 -13.76 9.48
C ILE A 118 -0.80 -15.08 9.22
N LYS A 119 -0.86 -15.97 10.20
CA LYS A 119 -1.62 -17.23 10.10
C LYS A 119 -3.11 -16.98 9.86
N VAL A 120 -3.68 -15.97 10.52
CA VAL A 120 -5.08 -15.59 10.39
C VAL A 120 -5.32 -14.91 9.05
N LEU A 121 -4.45 -13.98 8.66
CA LEU A 121 -4.53 -13.30 7.36
C LEU A 121 -4.46 -14.28 6.20
N SER A 122 -3.56 -15.24 6.26
CA SER A 122 -3.28 -16.17 5.16
C SER A 122 -4.06 -17.48 5.23
N GLN A 123 -5.02 -17.63 6.14
CA GLN A 123 -5.69 -18.92 6.35
C GLN A 123 -6.43 -19.44 5.11
N ASN A 124 -6.98 -18.55 4.28
CA ASN A 124 -7.72 -18.89 3.06
C ASN A 124 -6.82 -19.00 1.82
N LEU A 125 -5.54 -18.68 1.95
CA LEU A 125 -4.58 -18.76 0.86
C LEU A 125 -4.05 -20.18 0.70
N ASN A 126 -3.90 -20.62 -0.56
CA ASN A 126 -3.26 -21.88 -0.85
C ASN A 126 -1.73 -21.81 -0.66
N LYS A 127 -1.05 -22.94 -0.78
CA LYS A 127 0.39 -23.05 -0.53
C LYS A 127 1.24 -22.14 -1.44
N ASP A 128 0.85 -21.99 -2.70
CA ASP A 128 1.59 -21.16 -3.66
C ASP A 128 1.34 -19.66 -3.43
N GLN A 129 0.12 -19.30 -3.11
CA GLN A 129 -0.20 -17.92 -2.74
C GLN A 129 0.54 -17.46 -1.48
N LYS A 130 0.66 -18.33 -0.48
CA LYS A 130 1.40 -18.03 0.77
C LYS A 130 2.88 -17.72 0.56
N LYS A 131 3.51 -18.25 -0.50
CA LYS A 131 4.91 -17.95 -0.81
C LYS A 131 5.16 -16.50 -1.15
N ASP A 132 4.16 -15.84 -1.74
CA ASP A 132 4.21 -14.45 -2.20
C ASP A 132 3.53 -13.49 -1.22
N PHE A 133 3.10 -13.97 -0.05
CA PHE A 133 2.37 -13.18 0.95
C PHE A 133 3.24 -12.92 2.19
N CYS A 134 3.27 -11.65 2.63
CA CYS A 134 4.01 -11.25 3.82
C CYS A 134 3.32 -10.11 4.57
N ILE A 135 3.86 -9.74 5.71
CA ILE A 135 3.51 -8.52 6.43
C ILE A 135 4.64 -7.51 6.24
N THR A 136 4.28 -6.28 5.87
CA THR A 136 5.20 -5.15 5.82
C THR A 136 4.63 -4.06 6.71
N HIS A 137 5.26 -3.83 7.85
CA HIS A 137 4.79 -2.85 8.82
C HIS A 137 5.57 -1.53 8.69
N PHE A 138 4.90 -0.51 8.16
CA PHE A 138 5.48 0.83 8.03
C PHE A 138 5.23 1.65 9.29
N PHE A 139 6.27 2.34 9.75
CA PHE A 139 6.19 3.26 10.88
C PHE A 139 6.23 4.71 10.37
N LEU A 140 5.06 5.36 10.29
CA LEU A 140 4.94 6.71 9.74
C LEU A 140 5.74 7.76 10.52
N SER A 141 5.93 7.56 11.82
CA SER A 141 6.75 8.46 12.64
C SER A 141 8.22 8.51 12.18
N LEU A 142 8.72 7.46 11.52
CA LEU A 142 10.06 7.43 10.95
C LEU A 142 10.14 8.16 9.61
N ILE A 143 9.03 8.31 8.90
CA ILE A 143 8.95 9.04 7.63
C ILE A 143 9.10 10.55 7.87
N HIS A 144 8.77 11.03 9.07
CA HIS A 144 8.79 12.44 9.47
C HIS A 144 10.02 12.85 10.28
N ILE A 145 10.98 11.97 10.53
CA ILE A 145 12.20 12.31 11.27
C ILE A 145 13.09 13.17 10.36
N SER A 146 13.20 14.45 10.70
CA SER A 146 14.02 15.42 10.02
C SER A 146 15.48 15.47 10.54
N GLU A 147 15.75 14.78 11.64
CA GLU A 147 17.08 14.73 12.26
C GLU A 147 17.50 13.28 12.51
N PRO A 148 18.80 12.95 12.41
CA PRO A 148 19.32 11.65 12.80
C PRO A 148 19.23 11.53 14.32
N THR A 149 18.05 11.24 14.81
CA THR A 149 17.86 10.83 16.20
C THR A 149 18.39 9.41 16.38
N ARG A 150 18.86 9.12 17.58
CA ARG A 150 19.44 7.84 17.98
C ARG A 150 18.71 6.66 17.36
N PRO A 151 19.43 5.62 16.87
CA PRO A 151 18.80 4.40 16.43
C PRO A 151 17.87 3.90 17.53
N VAL A 152 16.59 3.79 17.20
CA VAL A 152 15.64 3.09 18.06
C VAL A 152 16.04 1.63 17.96
N MET A 153 16.76 1.16 18.95
CA MET A 153 16.98 -0.26 19.12
C MET A 153 15.68 -0.86 19.65
N ILE A 154 15.12 -1.75 18.88
CA ILE A 154 14.01 -2.61 19.28
C ILE A 154 14.59 -3.83 19.96
#